data_f18fbf658287b26f975f9420c8da966a
#
_entry.id   f18fbf658287b26f975f9420c8da966a
#
_cell.length_a   1.000
_cell.length_b   1.000
_cell.length_c   1.000
_cell.angle_alpha   90.00
_cell.angle_beta   90.00
_cell.angle_gamma   90.00
#
_symmetry.space_group_name_H-M   'P 1'
#
loop_
_entity.id
_entity.type
_entity.pdbx_description
1 polymer ?
#
loop_
_entity_poly.entity_id
_entity_poly.type
_entity_poly.pdbx_seq_one_letter_code
_entity_poly.pdbx_strand_id
1 'polypeptide(L)'
;DNGRTFADVPPENWASEAVTFAAARELFSGTSETSFSPDETMSRAMLATVLYRLEGQPEQAVMSAYSDVSDGAWYADSIAWAVENGIVSGYGDGQFGPNDSVTREQFVVMLWRYVGSPKASRRDLEFADADQVSDYAQEALCWAVENGVLKGNDSGQLVPGGTATRAEAAQMLKNFMENT
;
A
#
# COMPACT_ATOMS: atom_id res chain seq x y z
N ASP A 1 17.56 12.89 1.82
CA ASP A 1 18.09 11.54 1.52
C ASP A 1 18.96 11.09 2.70
N ASN A 2 18.58 10.00 3.36
CA ASN A 2 19.32 9.43 4.49
C ASN A 2 20.41 8.44 4.04
N GLY A 3 20.60 8.27 2.72
CA GLY A 3 21.63 7.41 2.13
C GLY A 3 21.45 5.91 2.43
N ARG A 4 20.27 5.51 2.89
CA ARG A 4 20.06 4.12 3.33
C ARG A 4 19.98 3.18 2.14
N THR A 5 20.80 2.13 2.19
CA THR A 5 20.83 1.06 1.18
C THR A 5 20.62 -0.29 1.84
N PHE A 6 20.15 -1.26 1.06
CA PHE A 6 19.86 -2.61 1.54
C PHE A 6 20.61 -3.64 0.70
N ALA A 7 21.26 -4.59 1.38
CA ALA A 7 22.08 -5.61 0.71
C ALA A 7 21.26 -6.53 -0.21
N ASP A 8 20.00 -6.77 0.12
CA ASP A 8 19.07 -7.60 -0.66
C ASP A 8 18.34 -6.84 -1.77
N VAL A 9 18.63 -5.55 -1.94
CA VAL A 9 18.13 -4.73 -3.06
C VAL A 9 19.32 -4.00 -3.71
N PRO A 10 20.16 -4.75 -4.45
CA PRO A 10 21.32 -4.14 -5.11
C PRO A 10 20.91 -3.18 -6.22
N PRO A 11 21.78 -2.28 -6.68
CA PRO A 11 21.44 -1.23 -7.65
C PRO A 11 20.83 -1.72 -8.96
N GLU A 12 21.16 -2.93 -9.39
CA GLU A 12 20.60 -3.57 -10.58
C GLU A 12 19.21 -4.19 -10.38
N ASN A 13 18.71 -4.25 -9.14
CA ASN A 13 17.36 -4.74 -8.86
C ASN A 13 16.33 -3.74 -9.42
N TRP A 14 15.29 -4.26 -10.08
CA TRP A 14 14.23 -3.43 -10.67
C TRP A 14 13.56 -2.48 -9.69
N ALA A 15 13.49 -2.85 -8.41
CA ALA A 15 12.86 -2.05 -7.36
C ALA A 15 13.83 -1.11 -6.64
N SER A 16 15.13 -1.14 -6.97
CA SER A 16 16.17 -0.39 -6.23
C SER A 16 15.84 1.09 -6.10
N GLU A 17 15.44 1.73 -7.18
CA GLU A 17 15.08 3.16 -7.16
C GLU A 17 13.88 3.43 -6.26
N ALA A 18 12.83 2.61 -6.36
CA ALA A 18 11.62 2.77 -5.55
C ALA A 18 11.87 2.50 -4.06
N VAL A 19 12.68 1.50 -3.75
CA VAL A 19 13.06 1.18 -2.36
C VAL A 19 13.89 2.31 -1.76
N THR A 20 14.86 2.82 -2.49
CA THR A 20 15.66 3.97 -2.06
C THR A 20 14.79 5.22 -1.86
N PHE A 21 13.86 5.47 -2.78
CA PHE A 21 12.90 6.57 -2.69
C PHE A 21 12.06 6.50 -1.41
N ALA A 22 11.49 5.34 -1.12
CA ALA A 22 10.63 5.13 0.03
C ALA A 22 11.40 5.16 1.36
N ALA A 23 12.61 4.58 1.39
CA ALA A 23 13.46 4.58 2.56
C ALA A 23 14.00 5.98 2.90
N ALA A 24 14.38 6.75 1.89
CA ALA A 24 14.86 8.12 2.07
C ALA A 24 13.80 9.05 2.67
N ARG A 25 12.53 8.74 2.45
CA ARG A 25 11.37 9.48 3.00
C ARG A 25 10.84 8.88 4.29
N GLU A 26 11.51 7.88 4.82
CA GLU A 26 11.11 7.18 6.04
C GLU A 26 9.71 6.55 5.99
N LEU A 27 9.18 6.31 4.79
CA LEU A 27 7.90 5.63 4.57
C LEU A 27 8.01 4.14 4.85
N PHE A 28 9.11 3.54 4.42
CA PHE A 28 9.47 2.16 4.70
C PHE A 28 10.72 2.09 5.55
N SER A 29 10.66 1.26 6.57
CA SER A 29 11.85 0.76 7.25
C SER A 29 12.29 -0.54 6.59
N GLY A 30 13.57 -0.89 6.68
CA GLY A 30 13.99 -2.25 6.38
C GLY A 30 13.42 -3.23 7.42
N THR A 31 13.44 -4.52 7.11
CA THR A 31 13.15 -5.57 8.07
C THR A 31 14.32 -5.79 9.04
N SER A 32 15.50 -5.29 8.66
CA SER A 32 16.68 -5.14 9.51
C SER A 32 17.48 -3.90 9.05
N GLU A 33 18.64 -3.67 9.66
CA GLU A 33 19.52 -2.58 9.24
C GLU A 33 20.02 -2.73 7.80
N THR A 34 20.16 -3.96 7.32
CA THR A 34 20.75 -4.27 6.01
C THR A 34 19.80 -4.95 5.02
N SER A 35 18.59 -5.32 5.46
CA SER A 35 17.63 -6.04 4.65
C SER A 35 16.34 -5.27 4.51
N PHE A 36 15.81 -5.21 3.30
CA PHE A 36 14.49 -4.65 2.97
C PHE A 36 13.42 -5.72 2.87
N SER A 37 13.80 -6.95 2.52
CA SER A 37 12.92 -8.08 2.25
C SER A 37 11.93 -7.77 1.10
N PRO A 38 12.42 -7.50 -0.11
CA PRO A 38 11.60 -7.02 -1.23
C PRO A 38 10.50 -7.99 -1.65
N ASP A 39 10.72 -9.30 -1.48
CA ASP A 39 9.78 -10.34 -1.91
C ASP A 39 8.76 -10.74 -0.84
N GLU A 40 8.89 -10.22 0.38
CA GLU A 40 7.87 -10.42 1.41
C GLU A 40 6.59 -9.65 1.06
N THR A 41 5.44 -10.20 1.46
CA THR A 41 4.15 -9.56 1.22
C THR A 41 3.90 -8.39 2.16
N MET A 42 3.19 -7.39 1.67
CA MET A 42 2.72 -6.26 2.49
C MET A 42 1.55 -6.70 3.36
N SER A 43 1.64 -6.40 4.66
CA SER A 43 0.51 -6.58 5.57
C SER A 43 -0.42 -5.35 5.56
N ARG A 44 -1.66 -5.56 6.01
CA ARG A 44 -2.64 -4.49 6.20
C ARG A 44 -2.12 -3.43 7.17
N ALA A 45 -1.51 -3.85 8.29
CA ALA A 45 -0.91 -2.95 9.26
C ALA A 45 0.25 -2.13 8.68
N MET A 46 1.10 -2.75 7.88
CA MET A 46 2.23 -2.07 7.25
C MET A 46 1.75 -0.99 6.28
N LEU A 47 0.76 -1.28 5.44
CA LEU A 47 0.22 -0.30 4.51
C LEU A 47 -0.45 0.88 5.24
N ALA A 48 -1.24 0.61 6.27
CA ALA A 48 -1.81 1.67 7.10
C ALA A 48 -0.71 2.55 7.72
N THR A 49 0.38 1.94 8.17
CA THR A 49 1.52 2.65 8.76
C THR A 49 2.26 3.51 7.74
N VAL A 50 2.44 3.02 6.52
CA VAL A 50 3.07 3.81 5.44
C VAL A 50 2.25 5.05 5.13
N LEU A 51 0.94 4.92 4.99
CA LEU A 51 0.04 6.05 4.73
C LEU A 51 0.00 7.02 5.91
N TYR A 52 0.01 6.51 7.13
CA TYR A 52 0.08 7.30 8.36
C TYR A 52 1.37 8.13 8.44
N ARG A 53 2.50 7.55 8.07
CA ARG A 53 3.79 8.24 7.96
C ARG A 53 3.77 9.31 6.86
N LEU A 54 3.15 8.99 5.72
CA LEU A 54 3.00 9.93 4.61
C LEU A 54 2.19 11.16 5.03
N GLU A 55 1.17 11.00 5.89
CA GLU A 55 0.35 12.08 6.43
C GLU A 55 1.05 12.86 7.56
N GLY A 56 2.24 12.44 7.97
CA GLY A 56 2.98 13.12 9.04
C GLY A 56 2.66 12.62 10.44
N GLN A 57 2.09 11.45 10.56
CA GLN A 57 1.77 10.79 11.83
C GLN A 57 0.92 11.67 12.77
N PRO A 58 -0.28 12.08 12.36
CA PRO A 58 -1.14 12.94 13.17
C PRO A 58 -1.48 12.28 14.52
N GLU A 59 -1.62 13.10 15.55
CA GLU A 59 -1.96 12.61 16.88
C GLU A 59 -3.31 11.89 16.86
N GLN A 60 -3.34 10.67 17.43
CA GLN A 60 -4.53 9.84 17.50
C GLN A 60 -5.22 9.94 18.86
N ALA A 61 -6.46 10.43 18.85
CA ALA A 61 -7.27 10.56 20.06
C ALA A 61 -8.11 9.30 20.34
N VAL A 62 -8.36 8.46 19.36
CA VAL A 62 -9.23 7.29 19.45
C VAL A 62 -8.42 6.01 19.34
N MET A 63 -8.57 5.12 20.32
CA MET A 63 -7.94 3.81 20.31
C MET A 63 -8.73 2.84 19.44
N SER A 64 -8.01 1.90 18.82
CA SER A 64 -8.64 0.83 18.05
C SER A 64 -9.48 -0.09 18.94
N ALA A 65 -10.68 -0.43 18.48
CA ALA A 65 -11.59 -1.34 19.18
C ALA A 65 -11.48 -2.79 18.69
N TYR A 66 -10.43 -3.13 17.95
CA TYR A 66 -10.24 -4.47 17.39
C TYR A 66 -9.53 -5.40 18.38
N SER A 67 -10.06 -6.62 18.53
CA SER A 67 -9.54 -7.61 19.49
C SER A 67 -8.14 -8.11 19.16
N ASP A 68 -7.75 -8.06 17.87
CA ASP A 68 -6.45 -8.49 17.38
C ASP A 68 -5.44 -7.34 17.20
N VAL A 69 -5.78 -6.14 17.68
CA VAL A 69 -4.90 -4.97 17.66
C VAL A 69 -4.67 -4.50 19.11
N SER A 70 -3.51 -4.81 19.65
CA SER A 70 -3.14 -4.38 21.00
C SER A 70 -2.80 -2.88 21.02
N ASP A 71 -3.19 -2.18 22.09
CA ASP A 71 -2.92 -0.75 22.24
C ASP A 71 -1.42 -0.40 22.18
N GLY A 72 -0.57 -1.31 22.63
CA GLY A 72 0.89 -1.14 22.56
C GLY A 72 1.56 -1.60 21.28
N ALA A 73 0.79 -2.09 20.30
CA ALA A 73 1.36 -2.52 19.02
C ALA A 73 1.91 -1.30 18.25
N TRP A 74 3.02 -1.51 17.52
CA TRP A 74 3.65 -0.45 16.75
C TRP A 74 2.75 0.17 15.67
N TYR A 75 1.73 -0.56 15.24
CA TYR A 75 0.76 -0.15 14.21
C TYR A 75 -0.59 0.32 14.78
N ALA A 76 -0.77 0.36 16.10
CA ALA A 76 -2.08 0.66 16.70
C ALA A 76 -2.62 2.03 16.29
N ASP A 77 -1.80 3.07 16.37
CA ASP A 77 -2.19 4.43 15.99
C ASP A 77 -2.45 4.54 14.49
N SER A 78 -1.65 3.88 13.68
CA SER A 78 -1.81 3.86 12.22
C SER A 78 -3.14 3.25 11.80
N ILE A 79 -3.51 2.13 12.41
CA ILE A 79 -4.78 1.45 12.13
C ILE A 79 -5.96 2.30 12.58
N ALA A 80 -5.91 2.85 13.79
CA ALA A 80 -6.96 3.73 14.31
C ALA A 80 -7.18 4.93 13.38
N TRP A 81 -6.11 5.57 12.96
CA TRP A 81 -6.15 6.68 12.02
C TRP A 81 -6.75 6.28 10.67
N ALA A 82 -6.31 5.18 10.10
CA ALA A 82 -6.77 4.71 8.78
C ALA A 82 -8.26 4.34 8.79
N VAL A 83 -8.74 3.73 9.87
CA VAL A 83 -10.16 3.41 10.05
C VAL A 83 -10.99 4.68 10.23
N GLU A 84 -10.56 5.60 11.09
CA GLU A 84 -11.25 6.87 11.33
C GLU A 84 -11.39 7.71 10.06
N ASN A 85 -10.40 7.67 9.19
CA ASN A 85 -10.40 8.41 7.92
C ASN A 85 -11.01 7.64 6.74
N GLY A 86 -11.63 6.49 7.00
CA GLY A 86 -12.32 5.71 5.96
C GLY A 86 -11.41 5.08 4.91
N ILE A 87 -10.11 4.97 5.19
CA ILE A 87 -9.13 4.37 4.27
C ILE A 87 -9.27 2.86 4.23
N VAL A 88 -9.54 2.26 5.39
CA VAL A 88 -9.69 0.82 5.58
C VAL A 88 -10.72 0.54 6.66
N SER A 89 -11.29 -0.64 6.64
CA SER A 89 -12.21 -1.11 7.69
C SER A 89 -11.80 -2.50 8.17
N GLY A 90 -12.27 -2.85 9.38
CA GLY A 90 -12.13 -4.22 9.88
C GLY A 90 -13.05 -5.19 9.15
N TYR A 91 -13.00 -6.46 9.56
CA TYR A 91 -13.75 -7.54 8.91
C TYR A 91 -15.22 -7.66 9.35
N GLY A 92 -15.67 -6.83 10.29
CA GLY A 92 -17.05 -6.85 10.77
C GLY A 92 -17.31 -7.81 11.93
N ASP A 93 -16.31 -8.58 12.34
CA ASP A 93 -16.38 -9.55 13.46
C ASP A 93 -15.58 -9.10 14.70
N GLY A 94 -15.18 -7.84 14.75
CA GLY A 94 -14.33 -7.29 15.80
C GLY A 94 -12.83 -7.50 15.58
N GLN A 95 -12.45 -8.05 14.42
CA GLN A 95 -11.05 -8.25 14.03
C GLN A 95 -10.68 -7.35 12.86
N PHE A 96 -9.41 -6.96 12.81
CA PHE A 96 -8.84 -6.14 11.75
C PHE A 96 -7.99 -6.95 10.76
N GLY A 97 -7.30 -7.98 11.22
CA GLY A 97 -6.34 -8.73 10.44
C GLY A 97 -5.05 -7.95 10.16
N PRO A 98 -4.37 -7.41 11.18
CA PRO A 98 -3.21 -6.53 10.96
C PRO A 98 -2.06 -7.20 10.22
N ASN A 99 -1.89 -8.50 10.39
CA ASN A 99 -0.82 -9.26 9.76
C ASN A 99 -1.23 -9.97 8.46
N ASP A 100 -2.48 -9.82 8.04
CA ASP A 100 -2.94 -10.38 6.78
C ASP A 100 -2.32 -9.62 5.61
N SER A 101 -1.98 -10.35 4.55
CA SER A 101 -1.43 -9.75 3.33
C SER A 101 -2.50 -8.97 2.57
N VAL A 102 -2.11 -7.85 1.98
CA VAL A 102 -2.98 -7.10 1.06
C VAL A 102 -2.81 -7.61 -0.37
N THR A 103 -3.93 -7.69 -1.10
CA THR A 103 -3.87 -7.91 -2.53
C THR A 103 -3.52 -6.61 -3.27
N ARG A 104 -3.12 -6.73 -4.53
CA ARG A 104 -2.78 -5.56 -5.36
C ARG A 104 -3.97 -4.62 -5.49
N GLU A 105 -5.20 -5.14 -5.70
CA GLU A 105 -6.40 -4.29 -5.76
C GLU A 105 -6.74 -3.64 -4.40
N GLN A 106 -6.57 -4.36 -3.30
CA GLN A 106 -6.78 -3.79 -1.96
C GLN A 106 -5.79 -2.65 -1.67
N PHE A 107 -4.53 -2.82 -2.05
CA PHE A 107 -3.51 -1.78 -1.94
C PHE A 107 -3.95 -0.50 -2.66
N VAL A 108 -4.37 -0.65 -3.91
CA VAL A 108 -4.83 0.47 -4.74
C VAL A 108 -6.08 1.14 -4.16
N VAL A 109 -7.03 0.36 -3.65
CA VAL A 109 -8.24 0.90 -3.02
C VAL A 109 -7.89 1.73 -1.78
N MET A 110 -6.94 1.31 -0.97
CA MET A 110 -6.50 2.08 0.21
C MET A 110 -5.86 3.39 -0.20
N LEU A 111 -4.99 3.41 -1.21
CA LEU A 111 -4.42 4.64 -1.76
C LEU A 111 -5.50 5.57 -2.31
N TRP A 112 -6.43 5.03 -3.07
CA TRP A 112 -7.54 5.78 -3.67
C TRP A 112 -8.42 6.44 -2.59
N ARG A 113 -8.75 5.70 -1.54
CA ARG A 113 -9.49 6.24 -0.39
C ARG A 113 -8.70 7.30 0.37
N TYR A 114 -7.40 7.10 0.51
CA TYR A 114 -6.50 8.07 1.15
C TYR A 114 -6.57 9.46 0.49
N VAL A 115 -6.68 9.50 -0.83
CA VAL A 115 -6.78 10.78 -1.58
C VAL A 115 -8.22 11.26 -1.79
N GLY A 116 -9.20 10.68 -1.10
CA GLY A 116 -10.58 11.12 -1.13
C GLY A 116 -11.44 10.49 -2.22
N SER A 117 -11.07 9.32 -2.71
CA SER A 117 -11.83 8.53 -3.70
C SER A 117 -12.17 9.33 -4.98
N PRO A 118 -11.18 9.91 -5.66
CA PRO A 118 -11.44 10.70 -6.85
C PRO A 118 -12.04 9.85 -7.97
N LYS A 119 -12.90 10.46 -8.77
CA LYS A 119 -13.48 9.78 -9.92
C LYS A 119 -12.45 9.61 -11.02
N ALA A 120 -12.43 8.42 -11.63
CA ALA A 120 -11.63 8.16 -12.81
C ALA A 120 -12.34 8.72 -14.06
N SER A 121 -11.56 9.23 -15.01
CA SER A 121 -12.07 9.65 -16.32
C SER A 121 -12.36 8.43 -17.19
N ARG A 122 -11.53 7.39 -17.09
CA ARG A 122 -11.73 6.11 -17.76
C ARG A 122 -12.66 5.23 -16.94
N ARG A 123 -13.49 4.47 -17.62
CA ARG A 123 -14.38 3.50 -17.00
C ARG A 123 -14.04 2.06 -17.34
N ASP A 124 -13.13 1.87 -18.30
CA ASP A 124 -12.75 0.56 -18.81
C ASP A 124 -11.26 0.29 -18.56
N LEU A 125 -10.98 -0.93 -18.17
CA LEU A 125 -9.64 -1.45 -18.00
C LEU A 125 -9.30 -2.36 -19.19
N GLU A 126 -8.33 -1.95 -19.99
CA GLU A 126 -7.87 -2.68 -21.17
C GLU A 126 -6.75 -3.68 -20.82
N PHE A 127 -7.06 -4.63 -19.94
CA PHE A 127 -6.13 -5.66 -19.50
C PHE A 127 -6.74 -7.05 -19.64
N ALA A 128 -5.89 -8.05 -19.86
CA ALA A 128 -6.31 -9.43 -20.11
C ALA A 128 -7.17 -10.01 -18.97
N ASP A 129 -6.94 -9.56 -17.74
CA ASP A 129 -7.60 -10.01 -16.52
C ASP A 129 -8.52 -8.95 -15.88
N ALA A 130 -8.99 -7.98 -16.66
CA ALA A 130 -9.87 -6.92 -16.15
C ALA A 130 -11.15 -7.45 -15.51
N ASP A 131 -11.64 -8.60 -15.95
CA ASP A 131 -12.81 -9.29 -15.41
C ASP A 131 -12.60 -9.88 -14.01
N GLN A 132 -11.34 -9.98 -13.57
CA GLN A 132 -10.99 -10.47 -12.22
C GLN A 132 -10.98 -9.36 -11.18
N VAL A 133 -11.11 -8.11 -11.58
CA VAL A 133 -11.16 -6.98 -10.65
C VAL A 133 -12.50 -6.99 -9.91
N SER A 134 -12.45 -6.93 -8.58
CA SER A 134 -13.66 -6.89 -7.75
C SER A 134 -14.48 -5.61 -8.00
N ASP A 135 -15.78 -5.70 -7.89
CA ASP A 135 -16.68 -4.55 -8.16
C ASP A 135 -16.33 -3.32 -7.32
N TYR A 136 -16.01 -3.52 -6.03
CA TYR A 136 -15.63 -2.43 -5.14
C TYR A 136 -14.32 -1.73 -5.54
N ALA A 137 -13.48 -2.39 -6.32
CA ALA A 137 -12.15 -1.91 -6.72
C ALA A 137 -12.12 -1.30 -8.13
N GLN A 138 -13.19 -1.43 -8.91
CA GLN A 138 -13.20 -1.01 -10.31
C GLN A 138 -12.79 0.45 -10.51
N GLU A 139 -13.42 1.38 -9.81
CA GLU A 139 -13.12 2.80 -9.97
C GLU A 139 -11.72 3.14 -9.47
N ALA A 140 -11.30 2.54 -8.36
CA ALA A 140 -9.97 2.74 -7.82
C ALA A 140 -8.87 2.28 -8.77
N LEU A 141 -9.06 1.13 -9.43
CA LEU A 141 -8.10 0.61 -10.40
C LEU A 141 -8.08 1.45 -11.69
N CYS A 142 -9.23 1.91 -12.17
CA CYS A 142 -9.27 2.85 -13.29
C CYS A 142 -8.49 4.13 -12.97
N TRP A 143 -8.71 4.69 -11.78
CA TRP A 143 -7.95 5.84 -11.31
C TRP A 143 -6.45 5.57 -11.24
N ALA A 144 -6.06 4.43 -10.69
CA ALA A 144 -4.65 4.08 -10.53
C ALA A 144 -3.92 3.88 -11.86
N VAL A 145 -4.57 3.23 -12.83
CA VAL A 145 -4.03 3.05 -14.18
C VAL A 145 -3.92 4.39 -14.91
N GLU A 146 -4.97 5.21 -14.83
CA GLU A 146 -5.00 6.55 -15.45
C GLU A 146 -3.87 7.45 -14.94
N ASN A 147 -3.55 7.36 -13.66
CA ASN A 147 -2.51 8.17 -13.01
C ASN A 147 -1.15 7.48 -12.94
N GLY A 148 -0.98 6.36 -13.60
CA GLY A 148 0.30 5.66 -13.66
C GLY A 148 0.76 5.04 -12.33
N VAL A 149 -0.14 4.89 -11.36
CA VAL A 149 0.15 4.27 -10.07
C VAL A 149 0.31 2.76 -10.22
N LEU A 150 -0.63 2.14 -10.94
CA LEU A 150 -0.63 0.71 -11.24
C LEU A 150 -0.41 0.51 -12.75
N LYS A 151 0.52 -0.38 -13.06
CA LYS A 151 0.82 -0.79 -14.43
C LYS A 151 0.63 -2.30 -14.56
N GLY A 152 0.26 -2.75 -15.76
CA GLY A 152 0.20 -4.16 -16.08
C GLY A 152 1.60 -4.78 -16.12
N ASN A 153 1.65 -6.10 -15.93
CA ASN A 153 2.88 -6.87 -16.12
C ASN A 153 3.17 -7.07 -17.63
N ASP A 154 4.27 -7.75 -17.95
CA ASP A 154 4.69 -8.00 -19.34
C ASP A 154 3.67 -8.82 -20.15
N SER A 155 2.76 -9.53 -19.46
CA SER A 155 1.67 -10.28 -20.07
C SER A 155 0.37 -9.47 -20.23
N GLY A 156 0.39 -8.18 -19.94
CA GLY A 156 -0.79 -7.31 -20.02
C GLY A 156 -1.83 -7.58 -18.94
N GLN A 157 -1.41 -8.04 -17.77
CA GLN A 157 -2.28 -8.36 -16.64
C GLN A 157 -2.05 -7.41 -15.46
N LEU A 158 -3.13 -7.09 -14.73
CA LEU A 158 -3.09 -6.31 -13.49
C LEU A 158 -2.82 -7.18 -12.26
N VAL A 159 -3.22 -8.45 -12.31
CA VAL A 159 -3.17 -9.42 -11.21
C VAL A 159 -3.83 -8.87 -9.93
N PRO A 160 -5.11 -8.48 -9.99
CA PRO A 160 -5.75 -7.76 -8.89
C PRO A 160 -5.83 -8.57 -7.58
N GLY A 161 -6.02 -9.88 -7.68
CA GLY A 161 -6.09 -10.78 -6.53
C GLY A 161 -4.74 -11.29 -6.04
N GLY A 162 -3.65 -10.97 -6.73
CA GLY A 162 -2.31 -11.33 -6.29
C GLY A 162 -1.87 -10.48 -5.09
N THR A 163 -1.12 -11.08 -4.16
CA THR A 163 -0.60 -10.33 -3.02
C THR A 163 0.48 -9.34 -3.45
N ALA A 164 0.45 -8.14 -2.91
CA ALA A 164 1.47 -7.13 -3.16
C ALA A 164 2.72 -7.42 -2.32
N THR A 165 3.89 -7.46 -2.97
CA THR A 165 5.17 -7.55 -2.26
C THR A 165 5.60 -6.17 -1.76
N ARG A 166 6.55 -6.15 -0.82
CA ARG A 166 7.13 -4.90 -0.32
C ARG A 166 7.78 -4.09 -1.45
N ALA A 167 8.46 -4.74 -2.38
CA ALA A 167 9.05 -4.10 -3.56
C ALA A 167 8.00 -3.48 -4.49
N GLU A 168 6.93 -4.22 -4.77
CA GLU A 168 5.80 -3.71 -5.58
C GLU A 168 5.10 -2.55 -4.88
N ALA A 169 4.91 -2.64 -3.57
CA ALA A 169 4.35 -1.56 -2.76
C ALA A 169 5.19 -0.28 -2.84
N ALA A 170 6.51 -0.41 -2.72
CA ALA A 170 7.43 0.72 -2.85
C ALA A 170 7.32 1.37 -4.24
N GLN A 171 7.22 0.55 -5.30
CA GLN A 171 7.07 1.05 -6.67
C GLN A 171 5.74 1.78 -6.89
N MET A 172 4.64 1.22 -6.40
CA MET A 172 3.32 1.85 -6.50
C MET A 172 3.27 3.17 -5.72
N LEU A 173 3.88 3.22 -4.54
CA LEU A 173 3.97 4.45 -3.75
C LEU A 173 4.82 5.53 -4.43
N LYS A 174 5.95 5.15 -5.01
CA LYS A 174 6.77 6.07 -5.79
C LYS A 174 5.97 6.66 -6.96
N ASN A 175 5.33 5.79 -7.75
CA ASN A 175 4.48 6.22 -8.87
C ASN A 175 3.35 7.16 -8.39
N PHE A 176 2.70 6.81 -7.30
CA PHE A 176 1.65 7.62 -6.68
C PHE A 176 2.16 9.01 -6.31
N MET A 177 3.26 9.10 -5.60
CA MET A 177 3.81 10.39 -5.13
C MET A 177 4.35 11.26 -6.26
N GLU A 178 4.80 10.68 -7.36
CA GLU A 178 5.33 11.42 -8.51
C GLU A 178 4.23 11.88 -9.49
N ASN A 179 3.09 11.19 -9.51
CA ASN A 179 2.03 11.41 -10.51
C ASN A 179 0.75 12.02 -9.93
N THR A 180 0.66 12.17 -8.64
CA THR A 180 -0.47 12.79 -7.94
C THR A 180 0.00 13.87 -6.98
#